data_9481e9b4ab2fa189a7ed4e9f4e195cc9
#
_entry.id   9481e9b4ab2fa189a7ed4e9f4e195cc9
#
_cell.length_a   1.000
_cell.length_b   1.000
_cell.length_c   1.000
_cell.angle_alpha   90.00
_cell.angle_beta   90.00
_cell.angle_gamma   90.00
#
_symmetry.space_group_name_H-M   'P 1'
#
loop_
_entity.id
_entity.type
_entity.pdbx_description
1 polymer ?
#
loop_
_entity_poly.entity_id
_entity_poly.type
_entity_poly.pdbx_seq_one_letter_code
_entity_poly.pdbx_strand_id
1 'polypeptide(L)'
;DRDMYNLILTTNIVRILREKKISKADLSEKAGVSISFLNDLTHDNANPSLRIIEAIAKALETPLPLLFDSSDMSPAERASLGEGDSEHLAKGFVWKGAVLTEFQAYQVAQWDRENREIIKKTAKKLK
;
A
#
# COMPACT_ATOMS: atom_id res chain seq x y z
N ASP A 1 6.40 -14.09 13.45
CA ASP A 1 6.45 -12.67 13.08
C ASP A 1 6.27 -12.49 11.59
N ARG A 2 5.07 -12.13 11.22
CA ARG A 2 4.76 -11.83 9.83
C ARG A 2 5.07 -10.38 9.54
N ASP A 3 5.76 -10.16 8.43
CA ASP A 3 5.96 -8.80 7.93
C ASP A 3 4.61 -8.21 7.54
N MET A 4 4.21 -7.17 8.23
CA MET A 4 2.93 -6.50 8.01
C MET A 4 2.75 -6.09 6.54
N TYR A 5 3.77 -5.50 5.94
CA TYR A 5 3.66 -5.02 4.56
C TYR A 5 3.61 -6.15 3.53
N ASN A 6 4.25 -7.29 3.80
CA ASN A 6 4.09 -8.46 2.94
C ASN A 6 2.66 -8.96 2.96
N LEU A 7 2.02 -8.95 4.12
CA LEU A 7 0.64 -9.38 4.26
C LEU A 7 -0.31 -8.40 3.57
N ILE A 8 -0.09 -7.09 3.72
CA ILE A 8 -0.88 -6.07 3.02
C ILE A 8 -0.74 -6.24 1.51
N LEU A 9 0.49 -6.39 1.04
CA LEU A 9 0.78 -6.60 -0.38
C LEU A 9 0.06 -7.83 -0.92
N THR A 10 0.20 -8.96 -0.25
CA THR A 10 -0.43 -10.23 -0.63
C THR A 10 -1.95 -10.09 -0.70
N THR A 11 -2.54 -9.50 0.34
CA THR A 11 -3.98 -9.29 0.41
C THR A 11 -4.48 -8.45 -0.75
N ASN A 12 -3.77 -7.37 -1.06
CA ASN A 12 -4.15 -6.49 -2.16
C ASN A 12 -4.00 -7.17 -3.52
N ILE A 13 -2.92 -7.91 -3.73
CA ILE A 13 -2.72 -8.65 -5.00
C ILE A 13 -3.86 -9.64 -5.22
N VAL A 14 -4.17 -10.45 -4.22
CA VAL A 14 -5.23 -11.46 -4.31
C VAL A 14 -6.58 -10.80 -4.60
N ARG A 15 -6.88 -9.70 -3.90
CA ARG A 15 -8.12 -8.96 -4.12
C ARG A 15 -8.22 -8.40 -5.53
N ILE A 16 -7.15 -7.77 -6.03
CA ILE A 16 -7.15 -7.18 -7.38
C ILE A 16 -7.28 -8.25 -8.46
N LEU A 17 -6.61 -9.38 -8.29
CA LEU A 17 -6.76 -10.51 -9.21
C LEU A 17 -8.21 -10.95 -9.30
N ARG A 18 -8.87 -11.07 -8.15
CA ARG A 18 -10.28 -11.46 -8.09
C ARG A 18 -11.19 -10.40 -8.71
N GLU A 19 -10.99 -9.13 -8.37
CA GLU A 19 -11.81 -8.04 -8.88
C GLU A 19 -11.68 -7.86 -10.39
N LYS A 20 -10.46 -7.99 -10.91
CA LYS A 20 -10.19 -7.83 -12.34
C LYS A 20 -10.33 -9.13 -13.12
N LYS A 21 -10.62 -10.25 -12.42
CA LYS A 21 -10.76 -11.58 -13.02
C LYS A 21 -9.51 -11.99 -13.79
N ILE A 22 -8.36 -11.76 -13.20
CA ILE A 22 -7.05 -12.13 -13.74
C ILE A 22 -6.56 -13.35 -12.97
N SER A 23 -6.12 -14.40 -13.72
CA SER A 23 -5.55 -15.58 -13.09
C SER A 23 -4.08 -15.36 -12.71
N LYS A 24 -3.56 -16.21 -11.82
CA LYS A 24 -2.13 -16.18 -11.50
C LYS A 24 -1.28 -16.46 -12.73
N ALA A 25 -1.78 -17.34 -13.63
CA ALA A 25 -1.09 -17.63 -14.88
C ALA A 25 -0.97 -16.39 -15.76
N ASP A 26 -2.06 -15.62 -15.88
CA ASP A 26 -2.05 -14.37 -16.64
C ASP A 26 -1.10 -13.36 -16.03
N LEU A 27 -1.14 -13.22 -14.71
CA LEU A 27 -0.23 -12.32 -14.02
C LEU A 27 1.23 -12.75 -14.21
N SER A 28 1.50 -14.04 -14.09
CA SER A 28 2.84 -14.60 -14.32
C SER A 28 3.37 -14.20 -15.69
N GLU A 29 2.56 -14.37 -16.72
CA GLU A 29 2.95 -14.05 -18.09
C GLU A 29 3.20 -12.56 -18.26
N LYS A 30 2.29 -11.71 -17.77
CA LYS A 30 2.39 -10.26 -17.93
C LYS A 30 3.53 -9.65 -17.11
N ALA A 31 3.75 -10.16 -15.91
CA ALA A 31 4.76 -9.61 -15.01
C ALA A 31 6.15 -10.23 -15.21
N GLY A 32 6.24 -11.35 -15.95
CA GLY A 32 7.49 -12.06 -16.11
C GLY A 32 7.97 -12.72 -14.83
N VAL A 33 7.04 -13.15 -13.97
CA VAL A 33 7.32 -13.79 -12.69
C VAL A 33 6.74 -15.20 -12.72
N SER A 34 7.45 -16.18 -12.19
CA SER A 34 6.97 -17.57 -12.23
C SER A 34 5.69 -17.77 -11.40
N ILE A 35 4.86 -18.72 -11.84
CA ILE A 35 3.65 -19.08 -11.08
C ILE A 35 4.04 -19.59 -9.70
N SER A 36 5.15 -20.34 -9.61
CA SER A 36 5.66 -20.85 -8.33
C SER A 36 5.95 -19.71 -7.37
N PHE A 37 6.61 -18.64 -7.85
CA PHE A 37 6.88 -17.47 -7.03
C PHE A 37 5.58 -16.78 -6.60
N LEU A 38 4.61 -16.64 -7.50
CA LEU A 38 3.33 -16.03 -7.17
C LEU A 38 2.57 -16.84 -6.13
N ASN A 39 2.65 -18.16 -6.20
CA ASN A 39 2.06 -19.01 -5.18
C ASN A 39 2.73 -18.81 -3.83
N ASP A 40 4.06 -18.76 -3.81
CA ASP A 40 4.80 -18.50 -2.58
C ASP A 40 4.44 -17.14 -2.00
N LEU A 41 4.37 -16.13 -2.85
CA LEU A 41 4.02 -14.77 -2.45
C LEU A 41 2.61 -14.72 -1.83
N THR A 42 1.63 -15.33 -2.48
CA THR A 42 0.24 -15.31 -2.00
C THR A 42 0.00 -16.19 -0.78
N HIS A 43 0.96 -17.05 -0.43
CA HIS A 43 0.94 -17.83 0.81
C HIS A 43 1.90 -17.28 1.86
N ASP A 44 2.36 -16.05 1.68
CA ASP A 44 3.25 -15.36 2.61
C ASP A 44 4.59 -16.08 2.83
N ASN A 45 5.09 -16.74 1.79
CA ASN A 45 6.35 -17.48 1.82
C ASN A 45 7.43 -16.88 0.94
N ALA A 46 7.23 -15.66 0.45
CA ALA A 46 8.19 -14.98 -0.41
C ALA A 46 8.41 -13.56 0.06
N ASN A 47 9.58 -13.06 -0.26
CA ASN A 47 9.95 -11.67 0.02
C ASN A 47 10.34 -11.03 -1.30
N PRO A 48 9.38 -10.42 -2.01
CA PRO A 48 9.63 -9.92 -3.35
C PRO A 48 10.53 -8.68 -3.34
N SER A 49 11.38 -8.58 -4.35
CA SER A 49 12.15 -7.36 -4.56
C SER A 49 11.22 -6.25 -5.02
N LEU A 50 11.68 -5.01 -4.87
CA LEU A 50 10.93 -3.86 -5.37
C LEU A 50 10.68 -3.97 -6.89
N ARG A 51 11.65 -4.49 -7.63
CA ARG A 51 11.51 -4.71 -9.08
C ARG A 51 10.35 -5.65 -9.40
N ILE A 52 10.21 -6.71 -8.64
CA ILE A 52 9.11 -7.67 -8.82
C ILE A 52 7.77 -7.01 -8.47
N ILE A 53 7.73 -6.25 -7.38
CA ILE A 53 6.51 -5.53 -6.99
C ILE A 53 6.10 -4.54 -8.07
N GLU A 54 7.06 -3.81 -8.62
CA GLU A 54 6.82 -2.87 -9.72
C GLU A 54 6.27 -3.58 -10.95
N ALA A 55 6.84 -4.73 -11.32
CA ALA A 55 6.36 -5.53 -12.45
C ALA A 55 4.93 -6.02 -12.23
N ILE A 56 4.61 -6.44 -11.02
CA ILE A 56 3.25 -6.89 -10.66
C ILE A 56 2.28 -5.71 -10.75
N ALA A 57 2.63 -4.57 -10.19
CA ALA A 57 1.78 -3.37 -10.24
C ALA A 57 1.48 -2.97 -11.68
N LYS A 58 2.50 -2.98 -12.53
CA LYS A 58 2.36 -2.65 -13.94
C LYS A 58 1.47 -3.66 -14.67
N ALA A 59 1.66 -4.94 -14.41
CA ALA A 59 0.84 -5.99 -15.01
C ALA A 59 -0.62 -5.89 -14.57
N LEU A 60 -0.88 -5.44 -13.35
CA LEU A 60 -2.22 -5.25 -12.82
C LEU A 60 -2.80 -3.87 -13.17
N GLU A 61 -2.03 -3.05 -13.88
CA GLU A 61 -2.43 -1.67 -14.22
C GLU A 61 -2.89 -0.90 -12.98
N THR A 62 -2.12 -1.04 -11.90
CA THR A 62 -2.44 -0.47 -10.59
C THR A 62 -1.25 0.35 -10.10
N PRO A 63 -1.48 1.55 -9.55
CA PRO A 63 -0.38 2.33 -8.96
C PRO A 63 0.29 1.51 -7.86
N LEU A 64 1.63 1.48 -7.86
CA LEU A 64 2.37 0.68 -6.88
C LEU A 64 1.99 1.01 -5.43
N PRO A 65 1.85 2.28 -5.03
CA PRO A 65 1.47 2.60 -3.65
C PRO A 65 0.14 1.98 -3.23
N LEU A 66 -0.78 1.75 -4.19
CA LEU A 66 -2.07 1.15 -3.88
C LEU A 66 -1.94 -0.31 -3.44
N LEU A 67 -0.87 -1.00 -3.87
CA LEU A 67 -0.60 -2.36 -3.41
C LEU A 67 -0.27 -2.42 -1.92
N PHE A 68 0.13 -1.31 -1.33
CA PHE A 68 0.45 -1.22 0.10
C PHE A 68 -0.61 -0.46 0.89
N ASP A 69 -1.74 -0.19 0.28
CA ASP A 69 -2.82 0.53 0.93
C ASP A 69 -3.66 -0.44 1.79
N SER A 70 -3.83 -0.09 3.04
CA SER A 70 -4.61 -0.88 3.99
C SER A 70 -5.97 -0.26 4.29
N SER A 71 -6.36 0.80 3.57
CA SER A 71 -7.59 1.54 3.87
C SER A 71 -8.86 0.71 3.68
N ASP A 72 -8.81 -0.33 2.85
CA ASP A 72 -9.95 -1.23 2.64
C ASP A 72 -10.05 -2.32 3.70
N MET A 73 -9.07 -2.43 4.58
CA MET A 73 -9.11 -3.38 5.67
C MET A 73 -9.98 -2.86 6.80
N SER A 74 -10.66 -3.76 7.49
CA SER A 74 -11.44 -3.39 8.66
C SER A 74 -10.51 -2.87 9.77
N PRO A 75 -11.04 -2.05 10.71
CA PRO A 75 -10.22 -1.62 11.85
C PRO A 75 -9.63 -2.79 12.64
N ALA A 76 -10.38 -3.88 12.77
CA ALA A 76 -9.91 -5.08 13.46
C ALA A 76 -8.74 -5.73 12.73
N GLU A 77 -8.82 -5.83 11.40
CA GLU A 77 -7.75 -6.39 10.59
C GLU A 77 -6.49 -5.54 10.68
N ARG A 78 -6.64 -4.22 10.60
CA ARG A 78 -5.50 -3.31 10.73
C ARG A 78 -4.84 -3.42 12.11
N ALA A 79 -5.64 -3.51 13.14
CA ALA A 79 -5.14 -3.67 14.50
C ALA A 79 -4.38 -4.99 14.66
N SER A 80 -4.89 -6.07 14.06
CA SER A 80 -4.23 -7.38 14.13
C SER A 80 -2.88 -7.40 13.41
N LEU A 81 -2.69 -6.50 12.45
CA LEU A 81 -1.43 -6.36 11.72
C LEU A 81 -0.42 -5.48 12.46
N GLY A 82 -0.82 -4.92 13.60
CA GLY A 82 0.04 -3.99 14.32
C GLY A 82 0.14 -2.64 13.65
N GLU A 83 -0.77 -2.32 12.74
CA GLU A 83 -0.82 -1.02 12.13
C GLU A 83 -1.41 -0.04 13.13
N GLY A 84 -0.54 0.53 13.92
CA GLY A 84 -0.89 1.57 14.86
C GLY A 84 -0.90 2.88 14.13
N ASP A 85 -2.05 3.28 13.70
CA ASP A 85 -2.27 4.64 13.25
C ASP A 85 -1.04 5.42 12.85
N SER A 86 -0.89 6.55 13.12
CA SER A 86 0.12 7.51 12.82
C SER A 86 1.24 7.52 13.86
N GLU A 87 1.69 6.36 14.32
CA GLU A 87 2.78 6.30 15.30
C GLU A 87 4.01 7.11 14.90
N HIS A 88 4.24 7.25 13.60
CA HIS A 88 5.41 7.93 13.08
C HIS A 88 5.12 9.37 12.64
N LEU A 89 3.91 9.84 12.87
CA LEU A 89 3.52 11.22 12.59
C LEU A 89 3.16 11.92 13.89
N ALA A 90 3.14 13.24 13.86
CA ALA A 90 2.74 14.04 15.00
C ALA A 90 1.28 13.72 15.37
N LYS A 91 0.96 13.85 16.67
CA LYS A 91 -0.38 13.58 17.16
C LYS A 91 -1.43 14.43 16.44
N GLY A 92 -2.48 13.78 15.99
CA GLY A 92 -3.56 14.45 15.26
C GLY A 92 -3.41 14.40 13.75
N PHE A 93 -2.31 13.82 13.25
CA PHE A 93 -2.08 13.68 11.81
C PHE A 93 -2.02 12.21 11.43
N VAL A 94 -2.50 11.91 10.23
CA VAL A 94 -2.49 10.54 9.71
C VAL A 94 -2.02 10.57 8.26
N TRP A 95 -1.43 9.47 7.82
CA TRP A 95 -1.15 9.26 6.41
C TRP A 95 -2.28 8.47 5.78
N LYS A 96 -2.79 8.93 4.64
CA LYS A 96 -3.84 8.21 3.92
C LYS A 96 -3.70 8.41 2.42
N GLY A 97 -3.77 7.32 1.67
CA GLY A 97 -3.85 7.37 0.22
C GLY A 97 -5.29 7.25 -0.25
N ALA A 98 -5.59 7.75 -1.43
CA ALA A 98 -6.95 7.70 -1.99
C ALA A 98 -6.91 7.86 -3.52
N VAL A 99 -7.94 7.33 -4.17
CA VAL A 99 -8.18 7.59 -5.60
C VAL A 99 -9.01 8.87 -5.68
N LEU A 100 -8.49 9.87 -6.38
CA LEU A 100 -9.04 11.21 -6.38
C LEU A 100 -9.23 11.73 -7.79
N THR A 101 -10.18 12.65 -7.98
CA THR A 101 -10.22 13.46 -9.20
C THR A 101 -9.04 14.43 -9.17
N GLU A 102 -8.72 15.01 -10.32
CA GLU A 102 -7.62 15.99 -10.40
C GLU A 102 -7.87 17.20 -9.49
N PHE A 103 -9.11 17.65 -9.42
CA PHE A 103 -9.45 18.77 -8.54
C PHE A 103 -9.26 18.42 -7.06
N GLN A 104 -9.71 17.23 -6.67
CA GLN A 104 -9.53 16.76 -5.30
C GLN A 104 -8.06 16.58 -4.96
N ALA A 105 -7.27 16.09 -5.91
CA ALA A 105 -5.82 15.91 -5.71
C ALA A 105 -5.14 17.27 -5.44
N TYR A 106 -5.55 18.30 -6.16
CA TYR A 106 -5.05 19.66 -5.95
C TYR A 106 -5.37 20.13 -4.53
N GLN A 107 -6.60 19.93 -4.08
CA GLN A 107 -7.05 20.30 -2.75
C GLN A 107 -6.25 19.56 -1.65
N VAL A 108 -6.11 18.25 -1.82
CA VAL A 108 -5.36 17.41 -0.87
C VAL A 108 -3.90 17.85 -0.81
N ALA A 109 -3.30 18.18 -1.94
CA ALA A 109 -1.91 18.66 -1.97
C ALA A 109 -1.73 19.96 -1.18
N GLN A 110 -2.72 20.85 -1.21
CA GLN A 110 -2.69 22.07 -0.41
C GLN A 110 -2.74 21.77 1.08
N TRP A 111 -3.67 20.91 1.50
CA TRP A 111 -3.77 20.49 2.91
C TRP A 111 -2.49 19.81 3.38
N ASP A 112 -1.93 18.95 2.55
CA ASP A 112 -0.68 18.24 2.86
C ASP A 112 0.45 19.24 3.14
N ARG A 113 0.61 20.25 2.27
CA ARG A 113 1.65 21.27 2.47
C ARG A 113 1.45 22.06 3.76
N GLU A 114 0.21 22.49 4.01
CA GLU A 114 -0.11 23.24 5.22
C GLU A 114 0.17 22.42 6.48
N ASN A 115 -0.23 21.16 6.46
CA ASN A 115 -0.05 20.26 7.61
C ASN A 115 1.43 19.95 7.85
N ARG A 116 2.20 19.73 6.79
CA ARG A 116 3.64 19.50 6.93
C ARG A 116 4.36 20.71 7.54
N GLU A 117 3.93 21.91 7.18
CA GLU A 117 4.49 23.12 7.78
C GLU A 117 4.16 23.23 9.27
N ILE A 118 2.93 22.88 9.66
CA ILE A 118 2.53 22.84 11.06
C ILE A 118 3.40 21.85 11.84
N ILE A 119 3.57 20.65 11.31
CA ILE A 119 4.39 19.61 11.95
C ILE A 119 5.83 20.09 12.11
N LYS A 120 6.38 20.71 11.06
CA LYS A 120 7.75 21.23 11.07
C LYS A 120 7.97 22.29 12.14
N LYS A 121 7.05 23.24 12.26
CA LYS A 121 7.12 24.30 13.26
C LYS A 121 7.01 23.75 14.67
N THR A 122 6.13 22.79 14.88
CA THR A 122 5.95 22.15 16.18
C THR A 122 7.22 21.39 16.59
N ALA A 123 7.84 20.66 15.66
CA ALA A 123 9.08 19.93 15.92
C ALA A 123 10.21 20.89 16.32
N LYS A 124 10.30 22.05 15.67
CA LYS A 124 11.32 23.05 16.00
C LYS A 124 11.13 23.63 17.39
N LYS A 125 9.89 23.81 17.83
CA LYS A 125 9.60 24.35 19.16
C LYS A 125 9.95 23.38 20.28
N LEU A 126 9.95 22.08 20.00
CA LEU A 126 10.25 21.05 20.99
C LEU A 126 11.76 20.77 21.13
N LYS A 127 12.55 21.31 20.23
CA LYS A 127 14.00 21.26 20.33
C LYS A 127 14.51 22.50 21.06
#